data_c0e014db4a6b9b0b6b7ca97821144691
#
_entry.id   c0e014db4a6b9b0b6b7ca97821144691
#
_cell.length_a   1.000
_cell.length_b   1.000
_cell.length_c   1.000
_cell.angle_alpha   90.00
_cell.angle_beta   90.00
_cell.angle_gamma   90.00
#
_symmetry.space_group_name_H-M   'P 1'
#
loop_
_entity.id
_entity.type
_entity.pdbx_description
1 polymer ?
#
loop_
_entity_poly.entity_id
_entity_poly.type
_entity_poly.pdbx_seq_one_letter_code
_entity_poly.pdbx_strand_id
1 'polypeptide(L)'
;MTIMAMIKTEMIDPAKEKNRMAALKAWETIRRQKIEKIKAENESIDDYFFDPDMRKVAFGTYRINPPLIKPSKLTWVEKGGVGKELSDGWSLNFAVGCTHACRFCYVDSINKRYGNKRAGSLVNRAWGNYFYTPENIDEAIEKTNWKKWEDVEVMMSSTHDAYLPQLAPVTRRIITAALENGVKLCVQTRSPLVKKDFGIYSEFKDQVRIQVSVATMNHELSRLMEPRVASPESRIGIIREAKRLGLKAGIIIAPVMPPLKIRPYPSRDVEEIVRIISEFKPDFIYGESLHTRGSNIKELEIALQEPLVLGNFDQAMEIKFHSTLLKYGMKGRWWREHKRINSGQ
;
A
#
# COMPACT_ATOMS: atom_id res chain seq x y z
N MET A 1 42.99 -5.11 -29.74
CA MET A 1 43.24 -6.16 -28.70
C MET A 1 42.04 -6.18 -27.76
N THR A 2 41.43 -7.29 -27.72
CA THR A 2 40.06 -7.62 -27.34
C THR A 2 39.85 -7.59 -25.81
N ILE A 3 38.86 -6.86 -25.34
CA ILE A 3 38.34 -6.92 -23.96
C ILE A 3 37.43 -8.15 -23.88
N MET A 4 37.98 -9.33 -23.96
CA MET A 4 37.26 -10.59 -23.93
C MET A 4 38.04 -11.66 -23.16
N ALA A 5 38.41 -11.33 -21.92
CA ALA A 5 38.97 -12.34 -21.03
C ALA A 5 39.00 -11.77 -19.60
N MET A 6 37.93 -11.94 -18.82
CA MET A 6 37.90 -12.10 -17.35
C MET A 6 36.46 -12.22 -16.81
N ILE A 7 35.70 -13.17 -17.34
CA ILE A 7 34.62 -13.75 -16.56
C ILE A 7 35.18 -15.10 -16.11
N LYS A 8 35.88 -15.12 -14.98
CA LYS A 8 36.08 -16.34 -14.21
C LYS A 8 34.73 -16.76 -13.68
N THR A 9 34.13 -17.72 -14.34
CA THR A 9 33.03 -18.54 -13.80
C THR A 9 33.62 -19.25 -12.57
N GLU A 10 33.41 -18.73 -11.38
CA GLU A 10 33.63 -19.51 -10.15
C GLU A 10 32.71 -20.73 -10.25
N MET A 11 33.31 -21.87 -10.48
CA MET A 11 32.63 -23.17 -10.42
C MET A 11 32.13 -23.33 -8.98
N ILE A 12 30.82 -23.20 -8.79
CA ILE A 12 30.18 -23.40 -7.51
C ILE A 12 30.39 -24.88 -7.15
N ASP A 13 31.01 -25.14 -6.01
CA ASP A 13 31.23 -26.50 -5.49
C ASP A 13 29.87 -27.21 -5.39
N PRO A 14 29.68 -28.33 -6.11
CA PRO A 14 28.41 -29.07 -6.14
C PRO A 14 27.93 -29.51 -4.75
N ALA A 15 28.85 -29.77 -3.80
CA ALA A 15 28.51 -30.14 -2.43
C ALA A 15 27.95 -28.94 -1.65
N LYS A 16 28.52 -27.75 -1.86
CA LYS A 16 28.00 -26.50 -1.25
C LYS A 16 26.64 -26.13 -1.81
N GLU A 17 26.43 -26.29 -3.10
CA GLU A 17 25.13 -26.02 -3.73
C GLU A 17 24.05 -27.02 -3.29
N LYS A 18 24.38 -28.31 -3.14
CA LYS A 18 23.50 -29.33 -2.60
C LYS A 18 23.07 -29.01 -1.16
N ASN A 19 24.03 -28.59 -0.32
CA ASN A 19 23.73 -28.19 1.07
C ASN A 19 22.90 -26.90 1.14
N ARG A 20 23.17 -25.94 0.26
CA ARG A 20 22.38 -24.71 0.11
C ARG A 20 20.93 -25.02 -0.30
N MET A 21 20.73 -25.92 -1.28
CA MET A 21 19.40 -26.32 -1.70
C MET A 21 18.64 -27.11 -0.64
N ALA A 22 19.35 -27.96 0.13
CA ALA A 22 18.74 -28.67 1.27
C ALA A 22 18.32 -27.68 2.38
N ALA A 23 19.15 -26.70 2.70
CA ALA A 23 18.83 -25.66 3.67
C ALA A 23 17.64 -24.79 3.20
N LEU A 24 17.58 -24.45 1.92
CA LEU A 24 16.44 -23.72 1.34
C LEU A 24 15.14 -24.55 1.45
N LYS A 25 15.16 -25.83 1.13
CA LYS A 25 13.98 -26.71 1.26
C LYS A 25 13.53 -26.86 2.70
N ALA A 26 14.46 -27.04 3.63
CA ALA A 26 14.14 -27.11 5.07
C ALA A 26 13.53 -25.81 5.56
N TRP A 27 14.07 -24.67 5.13
CA TRP A 27 13.55 -23.34 5.49
C TRP A 27 12.16 -23.08 4.88
N GLU A 28 11.92 -23.51 3.64
CA GLU A 28 10.60 -23.46 2.99
C GLU A 28 9.57 -24.32 3.73
N THR A 29 9.97 -25.48 4.22
CA THR A 29 9.09 -26.37 5.00
C THR A 29 8.72 -25.78 6.34
N ILE A 30 9.70 -25.28 7.09
CA ILE A 30 9.47 -24.60 8.39
C ILE A 30 8.58 -23.37 8.19
N ARG A 31 8.85 -22.61 7.14
CA ARG A 31 8.06 -21.43 6.77
C ARG A 31 6.61 -21.80 6.43
N ARG A 32 6.40 -22.87 5.64
CA ARG A 32 5.07 -23.35 5.29
C ARG A 32 4.27 -23.78 6.51
N GLN A 33 4.88 -24.54 7.43
CA GLN A 33 4.26 -24.92 8.70
C GLN A 33 3.91 -23.73 9.58
N LYS A 34 4.81 -22.71 9.64
CA LYS A 34 4.57 -21.47 10.38
C LYS A 34 3.44 -20.64 9.77
N ILE A 35 3.35 -20.60 8.44
CA ILE A 35 2.25 -19.94 7.71
C ILE A 35 0.93 -20.66 7.95
N GLU A 36 0.90 -21.99 7.91
CA GLU A 36 -0.32 -22.76 8.19
C GLU A 36 -0.79 -22.59 9.63
N LYS A 37 0.15 -22.56 10.59
CA LYS A 37 -0.18 -22.25 11.97
C LYS A 37 -0.75 -20.83 12.14
N ILE A 38 -0.16 -19.83 11.48
CA ILE A 38 -0.66 -18.45 11.48
C ILE A 38 -2.01 -18.35 10.77
N LYS A 39 -2.24 -19.12 9.71
CA LYS A 39 -3.55 -19.18 9.04
C LYS A 39 -4.63 -19.76 9.95
N ALA A 40 -4.34 -20.85 10.65
CA ALA A 40 -5.25 -21.45 11.62
C ALA A 40 -5.54 -20.48 12.81
N GLU A 41 -4.55 -19.66 13.20
CA GLU A 41 -4.70 -18.64 14.23
C GLU A 41 -5.40 -17.35 13.74
N ASN A 42 -5.45 -17.09 12.41
CA ASN A 42 -6.01 -15.87 11.80
C ASN A 42 -7.30 -16.12 10.98
N GLU A 43 -7.95 -17.25 11.12
CA GLU A 43 -9.20 -17.55 10.38
C GLU A 43 -10.42 -16.74 10.86
N SER A 44 -10.33 -16.00 11.98
CA SER A 44 -11.40 -15.15 12.43
C SER A 44 -11.16 -13.69 12.01
N ILE A 45 -12.14 -13.14 11.31
CA ILE A 45 -12.23 -11.69 11.01
C ILE A 45 -12.21 -10.87 12.31
N ASP A 46 -12.55 -11.48 13.43
CA ASP A 46 -12.58 -10.89 14.77
C ASP A 46 -11.18 -10.52 15.28
N ASP A 47 -10.11 -11.23 14.89
CA ASP A 47 -8.73 -10.90 15.31
C ASP A 47 -8.22 -9.57 14.73
N TYR A 48 -8.75 -9.14 13.59
CA TYR A 48 -8.42 -7.82 13.01
C TYR A 48 -8.95 -6.66 13.87
N PHE A 49 -9.99 -6.90 14.65
CA PHE A 49 -10.65 -5.89 15.50
C PHE A 49 -10.14 -5.87 16.93
N PHE A 50 -9.39 -6.88 17.36
CA PHE A 50 -8.93 -7.09 18.74
C PHE A 50 -7.48 -6.68 19.01
N ASP A 51 -6.92 -5.74 18.25
CA ASP A 51 -5.64 -5.14 18.65
C ASP A 51 -5.84 -4.35 19.97
N PRO A 52 -5.22 -4.74 21.08
CA PRO A 52 -5.30 -4.01 22.34
C PRO A 52 -4.86 -2.55 22.22
N ASP A 53 -4.04 -2.21 21.23
CA ASP A 53 -3.65 -0.85 20.92
C ASP A 53 -4.78 0.00 20.33
N MET A 54 -5.84 -0.60 19.80
CA MET A 54 -7.04 0.13 19.37
C MET A 54 -7.72 0.88 20.52
N ARG A 55 -7.55 0.45 21.77
CA ARG A 55 -8.03 1.18 22.95
C ARG A 55 -7.40 2.56 23.12
N LYS A 56 -6.24 2.80 22.50
CA LYS A 56 -5.53 4.09 22.53
C LYS A 56 -6.08 5.08 21.48
N VAL A 57 -6.90 4.63 20.55
CA VAL A 57 -7.44 5.47 19.48
C VAL A 57 -8.53 6.39 20.04
N ALA A 58 -8.33 7.69 19.87
CA ALA A 58 -9.35 8.69 20.15
C ALA A 58 -10.15 8.96 18.88
N PHE A 59 -11.45 8.89 18.99
CA PHE A 59 -12.39 9.14 17.90
C PHE A 59 -13.00 10.53 18.04
N GLY A 60 -13.15 11.22 16.91
CA GLY A 60 -13.81 12.51 16.82
C GLY A 60 -14.62 12.61 15.53
N THR A 61 -15.41 13.66 15.44
CA THR A 61 -16.16 14.00 14.24
C THR A 61 -15.72 15.35 13.69
N TYR A 62 -15.98 15.60 12.42
CA TYR A 62 -15.76 16.89 11.77
C TYR A 62 -16.76 17.08 10.64
N ARG A 63 -17.01 18.33 10.25
CA ARG A 63 -17.83 18.59 9.06
C ARG A 63 -16.98 18.59 7.81
N ILE A 64 -17.43 17.84 6.79
CA ILE A 64 -16.83 17.82 5.47
C ILE A 64 -17.60 18.75 4.53
N ASN A 65 -16.85 19.54 3.75
CA ASN A 65 -17.45 20.45 2.77
C ASN A 65 -17.56 19.76 1.41
N PRO A 66 -18.77 19.64 0.83
CA PRO A 66 -18.95 19.12 -0.52
C PRO A 66 -18.26 20.04 -1.57
N PRO A 67 -17.94 19.52 -2.77
CA PRO A 67 -18.06 18.13 -3.17
C PRO A 67 -17.03 17.23 -2.48
N LEU A 68 -17.30 15.91 -2.40
CA LEU A 68 -16.38 14.94 -1.80
C LEU A 68 -15.10 14.76 -2.63
N ILE A 69 -15.21 14.89 -3.94
CA ILE A 69 -14.07 14.79 -4.86
C ILE A 69 -13.32 16.12 -4.89
N LYS A 70 -12.03 16.06 -4.61
CA LYS A 70 -11.13 17.23 -4.56
C LYS A 70 -9.90 17.02 -5.44
N PRO A 71 -9.26 18.10 -5.95
CA PRO A 71 -7.98 17.99 -6.64
C PRO A 71 -6.93 17.32 -5.77
N SER A 72 -6.16 16.42 -6.35
CA SER A 72 -5.06 15.71 -5.68
C SER A 72 -3.71 16.09 -6.27
N LYS A 73 -2.84 16.64 -5.43
CA LYS A 73 -1.46 16.97 -5.83
C LYS A 73 -0.56 15.73 -6.00
N LEU A 74 -0.96 14.58 -5.47
CA LEU A 74 -0.21 13.33 -5.62
C LEU A 74 -0.12 12.86 -7.07
N THR A 75 -1.08 13.21 -7.88
CA THR A 75 -1.17 12.76 -9.27
C THR A 75 -0.68 13.80 -10.28
N TRP A 76 -0.22 14.98 -9.83
CA TRP A 76 0.31 16.00 -10.73
C TRP A 76 1.74 15.69 -11.15
N VAL A 77 1.93 15.17 -12.36
CA VAL A 77 3.24 14.83 -12.96
C VAL A 77 4.21 16.00 -12.92
N GLU A 78 3.73 17.20 -13.25
CA GLU A 78 4.52 18.45 -13.27
C GLU A 78 5.09 18.83 -11.88
N LYS A 79 4.52 18.27 -10.81
CA LYS A 79 4.98 18.50 -9.43
C LYS A 79 5.61 17.27 -8.78
N GLY A 80 6.05 16.30 -9.60
CA GLY A 80 6.68 15.08 -9.12
C GLY A 80 5.71 14.06 -8.54
N GLY A 81 4.43 14.10 -8.92
CA GLY A 81 3.46 13.08 -8.56
C GLY A 81 3.58 11.84 -9.43
N VAL A 82 2.88 10.77 -9.03
CA VAL A 82 2.89 9.46 -9.72
C VAL A 82 2.10 9.47 -11.04
N GLY A 83 1.53 10.61 -11.41
CA GLY A 83 0.82 10.77 -12.68
C GLY A 83 -0.51 10.04 -12.71
N LYS A 84 -0.91 9.68 -13.93
CA LYS A 84 -2.20 9.02 -14.19
C LYS A 84 -2.30 7.59 -13.67
N GLU A 85 -1.25 7.03 -13.08
CA GLU A 85 -1.31 5.70 -12.50
C GLU A 85 -2.28 5.58 -11.33
N LEU A 86 -2.60 6.68 -10.66
CA LEU A 86 -3.49 6.67 -9.50
C LEU A 86 -4.83 7.37 -9.74
N SER A 87 -4.87 8.39 -10.58
CA SER A 87 -6.11 9.09 -10.96
C SER A 87 -5.88 10.16 -12.02
N ASP A 88 -6.94 10.74 -12.52
CA ASP A 88 -6.91 11.90 -13.42
C ASP A 88 -6.73 13.24 -12.67
N GLY A 89 -6.04 13.24 -11.53
CA GLY A 89 -5.77 14.43 -10.73
C GLY A 89 -6.77 14.69 -9.61
N TRP A 90 -7.61 13.70 -9.29
CA TRP A 90 -8.68 13.81 -8.30
C TRP A 90 -8.55 12.76 -7.21
N SER A 91 -9.00 13.10 -6.01
CA SER A 91 -9.09 12.16 -4.90
C SER A 91 -10.37 12.36 -4.08
N LEU A 92 -10.81 11.27 -3.50
CA LEU A 92 -11.97 11.18 -2.63
C LEU A 92 -11.46 10.89 -1.21
N ASN A 93 -11.40 11.94 -0.37
CA ASN A 93 -10.90 11.88 1.00
C ASN A 93 -11.98 12.33 1.98
N PHE A 94 -12.49 11.41 2.79
CA PHE A 94 -13.63 11.62 3.67
C PHE A 94 -13.36 11.25 5.14
N ALA A 95 -12.10 11.08 5.54
CA ALA A 95 -11.70 10.91 6.92
C ALA A 95 -10.37 11.63 7.21
N VAL A 96 -10.04 11.83 8.49
CA VAL A 96 -8.77 12.37 8.95
C VAL A 96 -8.15 11.42 9.96
N GLY A 97 -6.91 10.97 9.70
CA GLY A 97 -6.26 9.89 10.44
C GLY A 97 -6.45 8.55 9.73
N CYS A 98 -5.72 7.55 10.20
CA CYS A 98 -5.79 6.17 9.70
C CYS A 98 -5.40 5.21 10.82
N THR A 99 -6.31 4.33 11.21
CA THR A 99 -6.07 3.39 12.31
C THR A 99 -5.08 2.28 11.96
N HIS A 100 -4.71 2.10 10.69
CA HIS A 100 -3.63 1.19 10.26
C HIS A 100 -2.27 1.51 10.90
N ALA A 101 -2.05 2.77 11.26
CA ALA A 101 -0.83 3.23 11.96
C ALA A 101 0.49 2.89 11.25
N CYS A 102 0.51 2.80 9.91
CA CYS A 102 1.74 2.52 9.15
C CYS A 102 2.81 3.57 9.47
N ARG A 103 3.96 3.14 9.98
CA ARG A 103 5.02 4.03 10.49
C ARG A 103 5.71 4.84 9.40
N PHE A 104 5.68 4.35 8.16
CA PHE A 104 6.22 5.06 6.99
C PHE A 104 5.24 6.06 6.36
N CYS A 105 4.03 6.22 6.90
CA CYS A 105 2.97 6.95 6.24
C CYS A 105 3.26 8.47 6.18
N TYR A 106 3.26 9.03 4.99
CA TYR A 106 3.45 10.46 4.76
C TYR A 106 2.28 11.33 5.27
N VAL A 107 1.11 10.71 5.47
CA VAL A 107 -0.11 11.42 5.87
C VAL A 107 0.00 11.99 7.29
N ASP A 108 0.80 11.36 8.17
CA ASP A 108 1.05 11.88 9.51
C ASP A 108 1.55 13.33 9.46
N SER A 109 2.54 13.60 8.62
CA SER A 109 3.11 14.95 8.47
C SER A 109 2.10 15.95 7.90
N ILE A 110 1.22 15.52 6.99
CA ILE A 110 0.15 16.35 6.45
C ILE A 110 -0.86 16.68 7.54
N ASN A 111 -1.28 15.69 8.33
CA ASN A 111 -2.26 15.91 9.38
C ASN A 111 -1.71 16.76 10.53
N LYS A 112 -0.46 16.58 10.92
CA LYS A 112 0.20 17.46 11.91
C LYS A 112 0.22 18.93 11.44
N ARG A 113 0.41 19.16 10.14
CA ARG A 113 0.48 20.50 9.57
C ARG A 113 -0.88 21.17 9.36
N TYR A 114 -1.87 20.42 8.94
CA TYR A 114 -3.16 20.96 8.47
C TYR A 114 -4.39 20.39 9.19
N GLY A 115 -4.25 19.25 9.85
CA GLY A 115 -5.38 18.49 10.38
C GLY A 115 -6.09 19.17 11.54
N ASN A 116 -5.35 19.91 12.40
CA ASN A 116 -5.95 20.61 13.53
C ASN A 116 -7.01 21.64 13.07
N LYS A 117 -6.68 22.41 12.02
CA LYS A 117 -7.63 23.38 11.42
C LYS A 117 -8.79 22.70 10.70
N ARG A 118 -8.57 21.47 10.21
CA ARG A 118 -9.56 20.73 9.42
C ARG A 118 -10.52 19.93 10.29
N ALA A 119 -10.04 19.27 11.33
CA ALA A 119 -10.80 18.31 12.10
C ALA A 119 -10.75 18.54 13.61
N GLY A 120 -9.62 18.96 14.18
CA GLY A 120 -9.47 19.24 15.60
C GLY A 120 -8.18 18.73 16.22
N SER A 121 -8.00 18.95 17.52
CA SER A 121 -6.74 18.78 18.25
C SER A 121 -6.27 17.31 18.43
N LEU A 122 -7.14 16.31 18.21
CA LEU A 122 -6.71 14.89 18.31
C LEU A 122 -5.57 14.56 17.35
N VAL A 123 -5.39 15.29 16.25
CA VAL A 123 -4.27 15.10 15.31
C VAL A 123 -2.89 15.31 15.94
N ASN A 124 -2.82 15.91 17.14
CA ASN A 124 -1.58 16.07 17.90
C ASN A 124 -1.16 14.77 18.61
N ARG A 125 -2.04 13.77 18.68
CA ARG A 125 -1.71 12.43 19.18
C ARG A 125 -0.75 11.71 18.23
N ALA A 126 -0.12 10.63 18.70
CA ALA A 126 0.69 9.78 17.84
C ALA A 126 -0.12 9.25 16.66
N TRP A 127 0.55 9.10 15.50
CA TRP A 127 -0.07 8.55 14.30
C TRP A 127 -0.72 7.18 14.57
N GLY A 128 -1.94 7.00 14.06
CA GLY A 128 -2.76 5.82 14.30
C GLY A 128 -3.55 5.82 15.62
N ASN A 129 -3.33 6.79 16.53
CA ASN A 129 -4.02 6.91 17.81
C ASN A 129 -5.11 8.01 17.81
N TYR A 130 -5.51 8.47 16.64
CA TYR A 130 -6.65 9.36 16.45
C TYR A 130 -7.34 9.05 15.12
N PHE A 131 -8.63 9.33 15.08
CA PHE A 131 -9.43 9.14 13.88
C PHE A 131 -10.66 10.04 13.91
N TYR A 132 -10.91 10.75 12.81
CA TYR A 132 -12.10 11.57 12.65
C TYR A 132 -12.94 11.09 11.47
N THR A 133 -14.24 10.96 11.71
CA THR A 133 -15.25 10.70 10.67
C THR A 133 -16.08 11.93 10.39
N PRO A 134 -16.61 12.12 9.17
CA PRO A 134 -17.51 13.22 8.90
C PRO A 134 -18.89 12.99 9.55
N GLU A 135 -19.41 13.96 10.28
CA GLU A 135 -20.73 13.92 10.89
C GLU A 135 -21.86 14.15 9.88
N ASN A 136 -21.55 14.81 8.76
CA ASN A 136 -22.50 15.17 7.71
C ASN A 136 -22.26 14.45 6.39
N ILE A 137 -21.87 13.18 6.45
CA ILE A 137 -21.47 12.44 5.22
C ILE A 137 -22.62 12.26 4.24
N ASP A 138 -23.85 12.05 4.73
CA ASP A 138 -25.01 11.87 3.87
C ASP A 138 -25.33 13.16 3.10
N GLU A 139 -25.34 14.29 3.79
CA GLU A 139 -25.44 15.61 3.17
C GLU A 139 -24.35 15.84 2.12
N ALA A 140 -23.12 15.42 2.41
CA ALA A 140 -22.00 15.60 1.49
C ALA A 140 -22.10 14.70 0.26
N ILE A 141 -22.63 13.48 0.40
CA ILE A 141 -22.91 12.59 -0.72
C ILE A 141 -23.97 13.21 -1.63
N GLU A 142 -25.09 13.66 -1.07
CA GLU A 142 -26.22 14.26 -1.79
C GLU A 142 -25.81 15.56 -2.52
N LYS A 143 -25.05 16.43 -1.85
CA LYS A 143 -24.57 17.71 -2.42
C LYS A 143 -23.39 17.57 -3.38
N THR A 144 -22.82 16.37 -3.58
CA THR A 144 -21.77 16.14 -4.55
C THR A 144 -22.41 15.91 -5.92
N ASN A 145 -22.19 16.84 -6.85
CA ASN A 145 -22.63 16.65 -8.24
C ASN A 145 -21.70 15.63 -8.93
N TRP A 146 -21.99 14.34 -8.74
CA TRP A 146 -21.20 13.23 -9.24
C TRP A 146 -21.04 13.23 -10.76
N LYS A 147 -22.04 13.66 -11.51
CA LYS A 147 -22.00 13.77 -12.97
C LYS A 147 -20.86 14.65 -13.49
N LYS A 148 -20.36 15.59 -12.71
CA LYS A 148 -19.20 16.41 -13.05
C LYS A 148 -17.94 15.55 -13.30
N TRP A 149 -17.86 14.36 -12.70
CA TRP A 149 -16.72 13.45 -12.80
C TRP A 149 -17.09 12.15 -13.53
N GLU A 150 -18.14 12.15 -14.33
CA GLU A 150 -18.43 11.05 -15.25
C GLU A 150 -17.23 10.78 -16.15
N ASP A 151 -16.84 9.51 -16.28
CA ASP A 151 -15.65 9.02 -16.97
C ASP A 151 -14.28 9.47 -16.41
N VAL A 152 -14.24 10.26 -15.36
CA VAL A 152 -13.01 10.69 -14.69
C VAL A 152 -12.58 9.67 -13.64
N GLU A 153 -11.30 9.27 -13.65
CA GLU A 153 -10.77 8.39 -12.64
C GLU A 153 -10.36 9.15 -11.38
N VAL A 154 -10.92 8.73 -10.26
CA VAL A 154 -10.72 9.33 -8.92
C VAL A 154 -10.04 8.33 -8.00
N MET A 155 -8.97 8.75 -7.32
CA MET A 155 -8.31 7.90 -6.33
C MET A 155 -9.09 7.88 -5.00
N MET A 156 -9.40 6.71 -4.51
CA MET A 156 -10.00 6.48 -3.20
C MET A 156 -9.06 5.62 -2.35
N SER A 157 -8.32 6.15 -1.36
CA SER A 157 -8.14 7.54 -1.01
C SER A 157 -6.65 7.87 -0.84
N SER A 158 -6.28 9.15 -0.77
CA SER A 158 -4.88 9.57 -0.62
C SER A 158 -4.47 9.85 0.83
N THR A 159 -5.40 9.92 1.79
CA THR A 159 -5.12 10.35 3.18
C THR A 159 -5.56 9.36 4.25
N HIS A 160 -6.18 8.27 3.89
CA HIS A 160 -6.60 7.18 4.78
C HIS A 160 -6.87 5.94 3.96
N ASP A 161 -7.03 4.79 4.59
CA ASP A 161 -7.59 3.62 3.91
C ASP A 161 -9.13 3.71 3.96
N ALA A 162 -9.76 3.64 2.80
CA ALA A 162 -11.21 3.72 2.70
C ALA A 162 -11.94 2.51 3.32
N TYR A 163 -11.22 1.38 3.44
CA TYR A 163 -11.74 0.13 4.00
C TYR A 163 -11.30 -0.14 5.44
N LEU A 164 -11.00 0.92 6.20
CA LEU A 164 -10.95 0.79 7.65
C LEU A 164 -12.30 0.29 8.18
N PRO A 165 -12.34 -0.53 9.24
CA PRO A 165 -13.59 -1.01 9.84
C PRO A 165 -14.59 0.10 10.12
N GLN A 166 -14.10 1.26 10.58
CA GLN A 166 -14.90 2.43 10.92
C GLN A 166 -15.49 3.12 9.68
N LEU A 167 -14.95 2.90 8.50
CA LEU A 167 -15.35 3.55 7.25
C LEU A 167 -16.09 2.65 6.28
N ALA A 168 -15.92 1.33 6.36
CA ALA A 168 -16.49 0.42 5.37
C ALA A 168 -17.98 0.65 5.05
N PRO A 169 -18.88 0.92 6.02
CA PRO A 169 -20.29 1.23 5.72
C PRO A 169 -20.46 2.57 4.98
N VAL A 170 -19.67 3.58 5.32
CA VAL A 170 -19.67 4.90 4.65
C VAL A 170 -19.09 4.77 3.24
N THR A 171 -18.00 4.03 3.10
CA THR A 171 -17.35 3.74 1.82
C THR A 171 -18.34 3.12 0.85
N ARG A 172 -19.11 2.14 1.27
CA ARG A 172 -20.14 1.51 0.43
C ARG A 172 -21.14 2.53 -0.14
N ARG A 173 -21.65 3.45 0.65
CA ARG A 173 -22.56 4.49 0.17
C ARG A 173 -21.91 5.44 -0.84
N ILE A 174 -20.66 5.80 -0.58
CA ILE A 174 -19.90 6.68 -1.48
C ILE A 174 -19.62 6.00 -2.82
N ILE A 175 -19.16 4.74 -2.81
CA ILE A 175 -18.85 4.02 -4.05
C ILE A 175 -20.11 3.79 -4.90
N THR A 176 -21.24 3.45 -4.25
CA THR A 176 -22.53 3.31 -4.94
C THR A 176 -22.89 4.60 -5.66
N ALA A 177 -22.92 5.74 -4.94
CA ALA A 177 -23.25 7.03 -5.52
C ALA A 177 -22.28 7.44 -6.66
N ALA A 178 -20.98 7.15 -6.51
CA ALA A 178 -19.98 7.47 -7.53
C ALA A 178 -20.16 6.62 -8.80
N LEU A 179 -20.27 5.29 -8.64
CA LEU A 179 -20.34 4.34 -9.74
C LEU A 179 -21.63 4.46 -10.56
N GLU A 180 -22.78 4.64 -9.88
CA GLU A 180 -24.07 4.88 -10.53
C GLU A 180 -24.09 6.16 -11.37
N ASN A 181 -23.18 7.09 -11.11
CA ASN A 181 -23.01 8.33 -11.88
C ASN A 181 -21.82 8.32 -12.84
N GLY A 182 -21.25 7.16 -13.15
CA GLY A 182 -20.21 7.01 -14.15
C GLY A 182 -18.79 7.40 -13.71
N VAL A 183 -18.57 7.69 -12.42
CA VAL A 183 -17.22 8.00 -11.89
C VAL A 183 -16.36 6.74 -11.91
N LYS A 184 -15.13 6.84 -12.41
CA LYS A 184 -14.17 5.74 -12.35
C LYS A 184 -13.37 5.80 -11.05
N LEU A 185 -13.18 4.66 -10.38
CA LEU A 185 -12.52 4.59 -9.09
C LEU A 185 -11.22 3.79 -9.15
N CYS A 186 -10.13 4.41 -8.70
CA CYS A 186 -8.89 3.71 -8.33
C CYS A 186 -8.89 3.52 -6.80
N VAL A 187 -9.28 2.33 -6.35
CA VAL A 187 -9.40 2.00 -4.93
C VAL A 187 -8.07 1.52 -4.41
N GLN A 188 -7.47 2.25 -3.47
CA GLN A 188 -6.24 1.83 -2.80
C GLN A 188 -6.52 1.36 -1.39
N THR A 189 -6.09 0.16 -1.04
CA THR A 189 -6.34 -0.40 0.28
C THR A 189 -5.29 -1.40 0.73
N ARG A 190 -5.21 -1.60 2.03
CA ARG A 190 -4.52 -2.70 2.72
C ARG A 190 -5.50 -3.61 3.47
N SER A 191 -6.80 -3.33 3.35
CA SER A 191 -7.84 -3.98 4.14
C SER A 191 -8.61 -5.04 3.35
N PRO A 192 -8.69 -6.28 3.86
CA PRO A 192 -9.53 -7.33 3.26
C PRO A 192 -11.03 -7.01 3.22
N LEU A 193 -11.47 -6.00 3.97
CA LEU A 193 -12.88 -5.58 3.97
C LEU A 193 -13.36 -5.09 2.60
N VAL A 194 -12.45 -4.70 1.70
CA VAL A 194 -12.78 -4.37 0.31
C VAL A 194 -13.52 -5.49 -0.41
N LYS A 195 -13.27 -6.75 -0.05
CA LYS A 195 -13.95 -7.93 -0.62
C LYS A 195 -15.46 -7.91 -0.41
N LYS A 196 -15.95 -7.25 0.66
CA LYS A 196 -17.39 -7.12 0.93
C LYS A 196 -18.12 -6.32 -0.15
N ASP A 197 -17.40 -5.53 -0.94
CA ASP A 197 -17.96 -4.70 -2.01
C ASP A 197 -17.62 -5.23 -3.42
N PHE A 198 -17.02 -6.42 -3.53
CA PHE A 198 -16.73 -7.04 -4.82
C PHE A 198 -17.98 -7.32 -5.65
N GLY A 199 -19.13 -7.56 -5.01
CA GLY A 199 -20.43 -7.63 -5.71
C GLY A 199 -20.74 -6.35 -6.47
N ILE A 200 -20.67 -5.21 -5.78
CA ILE A 200 -20.89 -3.87 -6.38
C ILE A 200 -19.85 -3.63 -7.48
N TYR A 201 -18.57 -3.90 -7.21
CA TYR A 201 -17.52 -3.69 -8.21
C TYR A 201 -17.68 -4.57 -9.45
N SER A 202 -18.26 -5.76 -9.32
CA SER A 202 -18.53 -6.64 -10.45
C SER A 202 -19.62 -6.10 -11.38
N GLU A 203 -20.60 -5.37 -10.84
CA GLU A 203 -21.62 -4.67 -11.63
C GLU A 203 -21.03 -3.51 -12.43
N PHE A 204 -19.97 -2.86 -11.89
CA PHE A 204 -19.30 -1.70 -12.49
C PHE A 204 -17.83 -1.97 -12.85
N LYS A 205 -17.50 -3.20 -13.30
CA LYS A 205 -16.12 -3.68 -13.47
C LYS A 205 -15.23 -2.80 -14.36
N ASP A 206 -15.82 -2.08 -15.32
CA ASP A 206 -15.06 -1.22 -16.22
C ASP A 206 -14.74 0.17 -15.62
N GLN A 207 -15.40 0.51 -14.52
CA GLN A 207 -15.22 1.76 -13.79
C GLN A 207 -14.31 1.59 -12.56
N VAL A 208 -13.91 0.38 -12.20
CA VAL A 208 -13.16 0.14 -10.94
C VAL A 208 -11.85 -0.57 -11.23
N ARG A 209 -10.80 -0.11 -10.58
CA ARG A 209 -9.57 -0.87 -10.37
C ARG A 209 -9.15 -0.84 -8.91
N ILE A 210 -8.68 -1.98 -8.42
CA ILE A 210 -8.29 -2.16 -7.04
C ILE A 210 -6.77 -2.24 -6.96
N GLN A 211 -6.15 -1.44 -6.10
CA GLN A 211 -4.72 -1.41 -5.85
C GLN A 211 -4.43 -1.80 -4.42
N VAL A 212 -3.70 -2.88 -4.22
CA VAL A 212 -3.38 -3.41 -2.89
C VAL A 212 -1.90 -3.23 -2.61
N SER A 213 -1.57 -2.60 -1.48
CA SER A 213 -0.17 -2.39 -1.11
C SER A 213 0.36 -3.55 -0.26
N VAL A 214 1.51 -4.10 -0.65
CA VAL A 214 2.25 -5.14 0.07
C VAL A 214 3.73 -4.79 0.04
N ALA A 215 4.30 -4.43 1.19
CA ALA A 215 5.70 -3.99 1.28
C ALA A 215 6.69 -5.17 1.39
N THR A 216 6.29 -6.25 2.05
CA THR A 216 7.11 -7.43 2.34
C THR A 216 6.24 -8.63 2.61
N MET A 217 6.77 -9.84 2.39
CA MET A 217 6.16 -11.09 2.85
C MET A 217 6.70 -11.54 4.22
N ASN A 218 7.65 -10.82 4.78
CA ASN A 218 8.15 -11.09 6.12
C ASN A 218 7.16 -10.57 7.16
N HIS A 219 6.53 -11.47 7.93
CA HIS A 219 5.48 -11.13 8.90
C HIS A 219 5.96 -10.22 10.03
N GLU A 220 7.16 -10.47 10.54
CA GLU A 220 7.71 -9.68 11.62
C GLU A 220 8.00 -8.25 11.16
N LEU A 221 8.65 -8.09 10.00
CA LEU A 221 8.88 -6.79 9.39
C LEU A 221 7.55 -6.09 9.07
N SER A 222 6.58 -6.81 8.51
CA SER A 222 5.26 -6.26 8.21
C SER A 222 4.59 -5.71 9.48
N ARG A 223 4.61 -6.43 10.60
CA ARG A 223 4.05 -5.95 11.88
C ARG A 223 4.79 -4.74 12.45
N LEU A 224 6.11 -4.71 12.33
CA LEU A 224 6.91 -3.55 12.76
C LEU A 224 6.60 -2.31 11.94
N MET A 225 6.38 -2.45 10.64
CA MET A 225 6.08 -1.32 9.73
C MET A 225 4.60 -0.92 9.75
N GLU A 226 3.70 -1.90 9.83
CA GLU A 226 2.26 -1.78 9.61
C GLU A 226 1.49 -2.49 10.75
N PRO A 227 1.56 -1.98 11.99
CA PRO A 227 1.18 -2.72 13.20
C PRO A 227 -0.29 -3.14 13.26
N ARG A 228 -1.18 -2.48 12.52
CA ARG A 228 -2.63 -2.73 12.51
C ARG A 228 -3.17 -2.99 11.12
N VAL A 229 -2.34 -3.57 10.25
CA VAL A 229 -2.72 -3.95 8.89
C VAL A 229 -2.81 -5.48 8.78
N ALA A 230 -3.70 -5.95 7.94
CA ALA A 230 -3.83 -7.38 7.65
C ALA A 230 -2.53 -7.99 7.14
N SER A 231 -2.34 -9.30 7.33
CA SER A 231 -1.13 -10.01 6.92
C SER A 231 -0.85 -9.83 5.40
N PRO A 232 0.41 -9.95 4.99
CA PRO A 232 0.77 -9.89 3.56
C PRO A 232 -0.03 -10.89 2.71
N GLU A 233 -0.24 -12.11 3.19
CA GLU A 233 -1.00 -13.15 2.49
C GLU A 233 -2.47 -12.76 2.33
N SER A 234 -3.08 -12.21 3.37
CA SER A 234 -4.46 -11.74 3.32
C SER A 234 -4.63 -10.64 2.27
N ARG A 235 -3.65 -9.74 2.18
CA ARG A 235 -3.62 -8.67 1.17
C ARG A 235 -3.41 -9.22 -0.25
N ILE A 236 -2.52 -10.17 -0.45
CA ILE A 236 -2.35 -10.89 -1.73
C ILE A 236 -3.66 -11.60 -2.11
N GLY A 237 -4.35 -12.19 -1.13
CA GLY A 237 -5.65 -12.85 -1.31
C GLY A 237 -6.73 -11.91 -1.87
N ILE A 238 -6.68 -10.61 -1.58
CA ILE A 238 -7.59 -9.62 -2.19
C ILE A 238 -7.42 -9.59 -3.71
N ILE A 239 -6.17 -9.49 -4.17
CA ILE A 239 -5.86 -9.39 -5.61
C ILE A 239 -6.26 -10.68 -6.32
N ARG A 240 -5.89 -11.83 -5.74
CA ARG A 240 -6.22 -13.15 -6.31
C ARG A 240 -7.73 -13.32 -6.49
N GLU A 241 -8.52 -12.93 -5.49
CA GLU A 241 -9.98 -13.04 -5.55
C GLU A 241 -10.59 -12.05 -6.52
N ALA A 242 -10.12 -10.80 -6.54
CA ALA A 242 -10.55 -9.80 -7.52
C ALA A 242 -10.31 -10.28 -8.96
N LYS A 243 -9.12 -10.83 -9.24
CA LYS A 243 -8.79 -11.40 -10.57
C LYS A 243 -9.69 -12.59 -10.92
N ARG A 244 -10.01 -13.47 -9.95
CA ARG A 244 -10.94 -14.59 -10.15
C ARG A 244 -12.36 -14.14 -10.54
N LEU A 245 -12.77 -12.97 -10.04
CA LEU A 245 -14.06 -12.34 -10.36
C LEU A 245 -14.01 -11.48 -11.64
N GLY A 246 -12.86 -11.40 -12.33
CA GLY A 246 -12.70 -10.58 -13.54
C GLY A 246 -12.59 -9.07 -13.28
N LEU A 247 -12.31 -8.68 -12.03
CA LEU A 247 -12.05 -7.29 -11.67
C LEU A 247 -10.63 -6.88 -12.04
N LYS A 248 -10.44 -5.62 -12.40
CA LYS A 248 -9.11 -5.04 -12.59
C LYS A 248 -8.44 -4.87 -11.23
N ALA A 249 -7.35 -5.57 -10.99
CA ALA A 249 -6.64 -5.51 -9.72
C ALA A 249 -5.13 -5.48 -9.91
N GLY A 250 -4.45 -4.68 -9.09
CA GLY A 250 -3.02 -4.50 -9.11
C GLY A 250 -2.37 -4.52 -7.74
N ILE A 251 -1.04 -4.52 -7.73
CA ILE A 251 -0.24 -4.47 -6.53
C ILE A 251 0.67 -3.24 -6.51
N ILE A 252 0.84 -2.67 -5.33
CA ILE A 252 1.84 -1.65 -5.03
C ILE A 252 2.85 -2.27 -4.05
N ILE A 253 4.04 -2.60 -4.54
CA ILE A 253 5.15 -3.13 -3.73
C ILE A 253 5.85 -1.92 -3.10
N ALA A 254 5.30 -1.44 -1.98
CA ALA A 254 5.74 -0.20 -1.34
C ALA A 254 5.39 -0.11 0.16
N PRO A 255 6.33 0.46 0.95
CA PRO A 255 7.69 0.79 0.56
C PRO A 255 8.61 -0.43 0.60
N VAL A 256 9.49 -0.58 -0.39
CA VAL A 256 10.60 -1.52 -0.28
C VAL A 256 11.61 -0.92 0.69
N MET A 257 11.92 -1.66 1.75
CA MET A 257 12.82 -1.20 2.81
C MET A 257 14.29 -1.38 2.41
N PRO A 258 15.22 -0.52 2.89
CA PRO A 258 16.65 -0.76 2.74
C PRO A 258 17.06 -2.05 3.47
N PRO A 259 18.32 -2.52 3.31
CA PRO A 259 18.82 -3.66 4.07
C PRO A 259 18.64 -3.47 5.58
N LEU A 260 18.09 -4.47 6.24
CA LEU A 260 17.81 -4.51 7.67
C LEU A 260 18.38 -5.80 8.26
N LYS A 261 18.68 -5.83 9.57
CA LYS A 261 19.11 -7.06 10.26
C LYS A 261 18.10 -8.19 10.06
N ILE A 262 16.82 -7.87 10.24
CA ILE A 262 15.70 -8.81 10.02
C ILE A 262 15.52 -9.19 8.55
N ARG A 263 15.96 -8.33 7.61
CA ARG A 263 15.82 -8.49 6.16
C ARG A 263 17.04 -7.95 5.42
N PRO A 264 18.17 -8.66 5.42
CA PRO A 264 19.43 -8.18 4.82
C PRO A 264 19.40 -7.99 3.30
N TYR A 265 18.48 -8.69 2.62
CA TYR A 265 18.38 -8.70 1.16
C TYR A 265 17.00 -8.25 0.67
N PRO A 266 16.75 -6.94 0.53
CA PRO A 266 15.46 -6.40 0.10
C PRO A 266 14.96 -6.94 -1.25
N SER A 267 15.90 -7.26 -2.15
CA SER A 267 15.59 -7.86 -3.44
C SER A 267 14.85 -9.20 -3.34
N ARG A 268 15.02 -9.93 -2.23
CA ARG A 268 14.30 -11.18 -1.97
C ARG A 268 12.83 -10.94 -1.66
N ASP A 269 12.47 -9.80 -1.03
CA ASP A 269 11.07 -9.42 -0.85
C ASP A 269 10.38 -9.19 -2.18
N VAL A 270 11.03 -8.40 -3.05
CA VAL A 270 10.52 -8.13 -4.39
C VAL A 270 10.37 -9.43 -5.18
N GLU A 271 11.39 -10.29 -5.18
CA GLU A 271 11.34 -11.58 -5.89
C GLU A 271 10.26 -12.49 -5.35
N GLU A 272 10.09 -12.55 -4.04
CA GLU A 272 9.06 -13.38 -3.40
C GLU A 272 7.64 -12.91 -3.74
N ILE A 273 7.38 -11.61 -3.62
CA ILE A 273 6.09 -11.03 -3.99
C ILE A 273 5.81 -11.27 -5.47
N VAL A 274 6.78 -10.98 -6.36
CA VAL A 274 6.63 -11.14 -7.81
C VAL A 274 6.39 -12.60 -8.17
N ARG A 275 7.08 -13.55 -7.54
CA ARG A 275 6.83 -14.99 -7.74
C ARG A 275 5.40 -15.37 -7.38
N ILE A 276 4.89 -14.90 -6.25
CA ILE A 276 3.52 -15.22 -5.81
C ILE A 276 2.47 -14.64 -6.75
N ILE A 277 2.63 -13.38 -7.15
CA ILE A 277 1.66 -12.71 -8.02
C ILE A 277 1.71 -13.19 -9.46
N SER A 278 2.82 -13.82 -9.88
CA SER A 278 2.93 -14.40 -11.23
C SER A 278 1.91 -15.50 -11.52
N GLU A 279 1.37 -16.15 -10.47
CA GLU A 279 0.34 -17.19 -10.56
C GLU A 279 -0.99 -16.66 -11.11
N PHE A 280 -1.34 -15.39 -10.81
CA PHE A 280 -2.62 -14.77 -11.20
C PHE A 280 -2.49 -13.47 -11.98
N LYS A 281 -1.28 -13.02 -12.24
CA LYS A 281 -0.90 -11.90 -13.12
C LYS A 281 -1.79 -10.66 -12.91
N PRO A 282 -1.51 -9.84 -11.91
CA PRO A 282 -2.27 -8.60 -11.67
C PRO A 282 -2.15 -7.66 -12.88
N ASP A 283 -3.17 -6.82 -13.10
CA ASP A 283 -3.22 -5.89 -14.24
C ASP A 283 -2.23 -4.74 -14.12
N PHE A 284 -1.86 -4.38 -12.90
CA PHE A 284 -0.95 -3.28 -12.60
C PHE A 284 0.05 -3.69 -11.51
N ILE A 285 1.32 -3.39 -11.72
CA ILE A 285 2.39 -3.67 -10.76
C ILE A 285 3.21 -2.39 -10.61
N TYR A 286 3.18 -1.81 -9.41
CA TYR A 286 3.98 -0.65 -9.06
C TYR A 286 4.97 -1.00 -7.96
N GLY A 287 6.13 -0.35 -7.99
CA GLY A 287 7.14 -0.46 -6.94
C GLY A 287 7.62 0.92 -6.51
N GLU A 288 7.97 1.05 -5.23
CA GLU A 288 8.54 2.27 -4.65
C GLU A 288 9.40 1.90 -3.46
N SER A 289 10.59 2.50 -3.35
CA SER A 289 11.40 2.37 -2.15
C SER A 289 10.91 3.29 -1.03
N LEU A 290 11.44 3.08 0.17
CA LEU A 290 11.17 3.99 1.29
C LEU A 290 11.76 5.37 1.01
N HIS A 291 10.92 6.38 1.04
CA HIS A 291 11.30 7.79 0.90
C HIS A 291 11.12 8.55 2.21
N THR A 292 11.96 9.56 2.43
CA THR A 292 11.85 10.43 3.59
C THR A 292 10.62 11.35 3.47
N ARG A 293 9.70 11.23 4.44
CA ARG A 293 8.47 12.02 4.52
C ARG A 293 8.16 12.37 5.98
N GLY A 294 8.40 13.61 6.37
CA GLY A 294 8.20 14.04 7.76
C GLY A 294 9.06 13.25 8.74
N SER A 295 8.45 12.66 9.78
CA SER A 295 9.11 11.87 10.82
C SER A 295 9.17 10.37 10.52
N ASN A 296 8.74 9.91 9.34
CA ASN A 296 8.57 8.48 9.05
C ASN A 296 9.83 7.64 9.22
N ILE A 297 10.99 8.16 8.86
CA ILE A 297 12.27 7.46 9.04
C ILE A 297 12.53 7.22 10.54
N LYS A 298 12.42 8.25 11.35
CA LYS A 298 12.61 8.15 12.80
C LYS A 298 11.64 7.17 13.46
N GLU A 299 10.38 7.19 13.08
CA GLU A 299 9.37 6.25 13.58
C GLU A 299 9.70 4.80 13.23
N LEU A 300 10.22 4.56 12.01
CA LEU A 300 10.68 3.25 11.58
C LEU A 300 11.94 2.82 12.34
N GLU A 301 12.95 3.69 12.47
CA GLU A 301 14.19 3.38 13.20
C GLU A 301 13.93 3.01 14.66
N ILE A 302 12.99 3.71 15.32
CA ILE A 302 12.56 3.37 16.67
C ILE A 302 11.93 1.97 16.71
N ALA A 303 11.04 1.66 15.76
CA ALA A 303 10.35 0.39 15.73
C ALA A 303 11.26 -0.78 15.38
N LEU A 304 12.22 -0.56 14.48
CA LEU A 304 13.17 -1.55 13.99
C LEU A 304 14.39 -1.71 14.92
N GLN A 305 14.61 -0.75 15.82
CA GLN A 305 15.78 -0.67 16.70
C GLN A 305 17.11 -0.69 15.93
N GLU A 306 17.12 -0.09 14.73
CA GLU A 306 18.30 0.07 13.92
C GLU A 306 18.17 1.30 12.99
N PRO A 307 19.30 1.94 12.62
CA PRO A 307 19.30 3.07 11.69
C PRO A 307 18.99 2.61 10.26
N LEU A 308 18.34 3.49 9.50
CA LEU A 308 18.01 3.26 8.09
C LEU A 308 18.98 3.99 7.16
N VAL A 309 19.68 3.24 6.31
CA VAL A 309 20.61 3.78 5.33
C VAL A 309 19.98 3.73 3.94
N LEU A 310 19.54 4.88 3.43
CA LEU A 310 18.84 4.96 2.15
C LEU A 310 19.80 5.06 0.96
N GLY A 311 20.82 5.92 1.00
CA GLY A 311 21.84 6.06 -0.04
C GLY A 311 21.30 5.98 -1.48
N ASN A 312 21.93 5.14 -2.32
CA ASN A 312 21.52 4.87 -3.70
C ASN A 312 20.54 3.69 -3.82
N PHE A 313 19.88 3.34 -2.72
CA PHE A 313 19.03 2.15 -2.62
C PHE A 313 17.88 2.16 -3.64
N ASP A 314 17.25 3.32 -3.86
CA ASP A 314 16.13 3.47 -4.79
C ASP A 314 16.47 3.02 -6.20
N GLN A 315 17.61 3.50 -6.75
CA GLN A 315 18.05 3.13 -8.09
C GLN A 315 18.40 1.63 -8.20
N ALA A 316 19.06 1.08 -7.19
CA ALA A 316 19.41 -0.34 -7.16
C ALA A 316 18.15 -1.24 -7.13
N MET A 317 17.15 -0.85 -6.36
CA MET A 317 15.91 -1.59 -6.27
C MET A 317 15.04 -1.48 -7.52
N GLU A 318 15.03 -0.34 -8.20
CA GLU A 318 14.35 -0.20 -9.49
C GLU A 318 14.90 -1.19 -10.53
N ILE A 319 16.23 -1.28 -10.66
CA ILE A 319 16.87 -2.24 -11.57
C ILE A 319 16.45 -3.67 -11.22
N LYS A 320 16.49 -4.00 -9.92
CA LYS A 320 16.12 -5.33 -9.44
C LYS A 320 14.65 -5.64 -9.65
N PHE A 321 13.77 -4.68 -9.42
CA PHE A 321 12.33 -4.80 -9.67
C PHE A 321 12.05 -5.14 -11.13
N HIS A 322 12.58 -4.38 -12.08
CA HIS A 322 12.36 -4.62 -13.51
C HIS A 322 12.95 -5.95 -13.97
N SER A 323 14.16 -6.29 -13.55
CA SER A 323 14.79 -7.58 -13.90
C SER A 323 14.00 -8.77 -13.33
N THR A 324 13.44 -8.62 -12.12
CA THR A 324 12.62 -9.65 -11.51
C THR A 324 11.28 -9.82 -12.24
N LEU A 325 10.60 -8.72 -12.58
CA LEU A 325 9.35 -8.79 -13.36
C LEU A 325 9.58 -9.45 -14.73
N LEU A 326 10.67 -9.10 -15.41
CA LEU A 326 11.02 -9.70 -16.70
C LEU A 326 11.20 -11.21 -16.59
N LYS A 327 11.89 -11.69 -15.54
CA LYS A 327 12.08 -13.13 -15.26
C LYS A 327 10.76 -13.90 -15.18
N TYR A 328 9.69 -13.25 -14.71
CA TYR A 328 8.35 -13.85 -14.58
C TYR A 328 7.38 -13.44 -15.70
N GLY A 329 7.88 -12.83 -16.79
CA GLY A 329 7.07 -12.43 -17.94
C GLY A 329 6.04 -11.34 -17.62
N MET A 330 6.31 -10.48 -16.65
CA MET A 330 5.45 -9.39 -16.24
C MET A 330 6.12 -8.03 -16.50
N LYS A 331 5.30 -6.98 -16.47
CA LYS A 331 5.73 -5.59 -16.59
C LYS A 331 5.19 -4.78 -15.41
N GLY A 332 5.91 -3.75 -15.01
CA GLY A 332 5.49 -2.84 -13.94
C GLY A 332 6.23 -1.52 -14.03
N ARG A 333 5.88 -0.60 -13.17
CA ARG A 333 6.49 0.71 -13.10
C ARG A 333 7.05 0.96 -11.69
N TRP A 334 8.26 1.54 -11.65
CA TRP A 334 8.88 1.99 -10.42
C TRP A 334 8.64 3.49 -10.24
N TRP A 335 8.21 3.90 -9.05
CA TRP A 335 8.05 5.30 -8.68
C TRP A 335 9.31 5.79 -8.01
N ARG A 336 10.05 6.65 -8.72
CA ARG A 336 11.28 7.26 -8.20
C ARG A 336 10.96 8.43 -7.28
N GLU A 337 11.83 8.67 -6.30
CA GLU A 337 11.80 9.92 -5.58
C GLU A 337 12.16 11.07 -6.53
N HIS A 338 11.21 11.96 -6.79
CA HIS A 338 11.53 13.20 -7.47
C HIS A 338 12.28 14.10 -6.49
N LYS A 339 13.58 14.28 -6.69
CA LYS A 339 14.35 15.32 -6.02
C LYS A 339 13.63 16.63 -6.32
N ARG A 340 13.12 17.31 -5.28
CA ARG A 340 12.70 18.70 -5.43
C ARG A 340 13.94 19.42 -5.96
N ILE A 341 13.88 19.87 -7.22
CA ILE A 341 14.80 20.87 -7.69
C ILE A 341 14.51 22.04 -6.76
N ASN A 342 15.42 22.28 -5.79
CA ASN A 342 15.41 23.50 -5.03
C ASN A 342 15.65 24.60 -6.07
N SER A 343 14.58 25.20 -6.62
CA SER A 343 14.63 26.50 -7.21
C SER A 343 15.00 27.45 -6.06
N GLY A 344 16.29 27.42 -5.72
CA GLY A 344 16.91 28.52 -5.00
C GLY A 344 16.83 29.73 -5.93
N GLN A 345 15.95 30.60 -5.61
CA GLN A 345 16.13 32.08 -5.69
C GLN A 345 14.89 32.73 -5.11
#